data_e5fefeeddbff30e4eae17a5668a740ff
#
_entry.id   e5fefeeddbff30e4eae17a5668a740ff
#
_cell.length_a   1.000
_cell.length_b   1.000
_cell.length_c   1.000
_cell.angle_alpha   90.00
_cell.angle_beta   90.00
_cell.angle_gamma   90.00
#
_symmetry.space_group_name_H-M   'P 1'
#
loop_
_entity.id
_entity.type
_entity.pdbx_description
1 polymer ?
#
loop_
_entity_poly.entity_id
_entity_poly.type
_entity_poly.pdbx_seq_one_letter_code
_entity_poly.pdbx_strand_id
1 'polypeptide(L)'
;MGSVNTKVTLCGIEMDNPVIPASGTFGFGYEFAELYDINCLGTFSFKGTTKDPRFGNPTPRIAECYAGMINAVGLQNPGVEKVISEELPKLAKCFRKPVMANVSGFAIEDYAYTCELLDKEPQVGWLEVNVSCPNVHGGGMSFGTQPEAAAAVTRAVKAVTKKPVIIKLSPNVTDIVSIAKACEEAGADGISLINTLLGMRINLNTRKPVIANKMGGFSGPAIFPVAVRMVYQVAHAVKIPVVGMGGVSSAEDVIELMLAGATAVEVGAANLVNPFASRDIVNDLPRVMEKYRIQNLTDIIGQA
;
A
#
# COMPACT_ATOMS: atom_id res chain seq x y z
N MET A 1 -35.16 -3.31 0.58
CA MET A 1 -34.02 -2.40 0.67
C MET A 1 -33.29 -2.54 -0.65
N GLY A 2 -32.92 -1.43 -1.32
CA GLY A 2 -32.11 -1.49 -2.55
C GLY A 2 -30.70 -2.05 -2.24
N SER A 3 -30.08 -2.73 -3.20
CA SER A 3 -28.71 -3.20 -3.05
C SER A 3 -27.77 -2.00 -2.93
N VAL A 4 -26.89 -2.00 -1.92
CA VAL A 4 -25.86 -0.97 -1.77
C VAL A 4 -24.83 -1.09 -2.90
N ASN A 5 -24.18 0.03 -3.25
CA ASN A 5 -23.15 0.08 -4.29
C ASN A 5 -21.76 0.25 -3.65
N THR A 6 -20.93 -0.77 -3.77
CA THR A 6 -19.56 -0.79 -3.26
C THR A 6 -18.50 -0.33 -4.28
N LYS A 7 -18.89 -0.11 -5.54
CA LYS A 7 -17.96 0.26 -6.62
C LYS A 7 -17.29 1.60 -6.38
N VAL A 8 -16.02 1.68 -6.74
CA VAL A 8 -15.23 2.92 -6.73
C VAL A 8 -14.39 3.01 -8.01
N THR A 9 -13.95 4.21 -8.37
CA THR A 9 -13.02 4.43 -9.48
C THR A 9 -11.72 5.02 -8.94
N LEU A 10 -10.61 4.31 -9.15
CA LEU A 10 -9.28 4.76 -8.73
C LEU A 10 -8.44 5.12 -9.97
N CYS A 11 -8.07 6.39 -10.11
CA CYS A 11 -7.26 6.88 -11.24
C CYS A 11 -7.81 6.42 -12.61
N GLY A 12 -9.13 6.46 -12.80
CA GLY A 12 -9.81 6.10 -14.06
C GLY A 12 -10.12 4.61 -14.26
N ILE A 13 -9.74 3.72 -13.34
CA ILE A 13 -10.02 2.29 -13.40
C ILE A 13 -11.10 1.94 -12.36
N GLU A 14 -12.21 1.32 -12.83
CA GLU A 14 -13.30 0.88 -11.96
C GLU A 14 -12.91 -0.37 -11.17
N MET A 15 -13.27 -0.40 -9.89
CA MET A 15 -13.13 -1.54 -8.98
C MET A 15 -14.49 -1.89 -8.38
N ASP A 16 -14.79 -3.18 -8.19
CA ASP A 16 -16.04 -3.66 -7.62
C ASP A 16 -16.25 -3.26 -6.15
N ASN A 17 -15.16 -3.01 -5.45
CA ASN A 17 -15.12 -2.54 -4.07
C ASN A 17 -13.76 -1.84 -3.77
N PRO A 18 -13.65 -1.04 -2.70
CA PRO A 18 -12.44 -0.26 -2.40
C PRO A 18 -11.32 -1.04 -1.73
N VAL A 19 -11.49 -2.34 -1.45
CA VAL A 19 -10.56 -3.11 -0.60
C VAL A 19 -9.39 -3.66 -1.41
N ILE A 20 -8.19 -3.32 -0.96
CA ILE A 20 -6.91 -3.65 -1.60
C ILE A 20 -5.98 -4.29 -0.55
N PRO A 21 -5.65 -5.58 -0.59
CA PRO A 21 -4.53 -6.11 0.18
C PRO A 21 -3.24 -5.35 -0.10
N ALA A 22 -2.57 -4.89 0.97
CA ALA A 22 -1.37 -4.06 0.90
C ALA A 22 -0.13 -4.86 0.50
N SER A 23 0.74 -4.24 -0.26
CA SER A 23 2.04 -4.82 -0.63
C SER A 23 2.84 -5.27 0.60
N GLY A 24 3.44 -6.45 0.48
CA GLY A 24 4.24 -7.08 1.54
C GLY A 24 3.42 -7.94 2.51
N THR A 25 2.09 -7.97 2.38
CA THR A 25 1.20 -8.79 3.22
C THR A 25 0.34 -9.77 2.42
N PHE A 26 0.49 -9.78 1.09
CA PHE A 26 -0.34 -10.59 0.19
C PHE A 26 0.49 -11.32 -0.90
N GLY A 27 1.80 -11.33 -0.80
CA GLY A 27 2.70 -11.98 -1.76
C GLY A 27 2.51 -11.45 -3.19
N PHE A 28 2.37 -12.38 -4.13
CA PHE A 28 1.95 -12.11 -5.51
C PHE A 28 0.49 -12.53 -5.76
N GLY A 29 -0.28 -12.85 -4.71
CA GLY A 29 -1.70 -13.14 -4.74
C GLY A 29 -2.04 -14.62 -4.96
N TYR A 30 -1.30 -15.35 -5.76
CA TYR A 30 -1.60 -16.75 -6.04
C TYR A 30 -1.48 -17.64 -4.77
N GLU A 31 -0.66 -17.26 -3.79
CA GLU A 31 -0.57 -17.95 -2.51
C GLU A 31 -1.90 -17.87 -1.72
N PHE A 32 -2.58 -16.73 -1.80
CA PHE A 32 -3.89 -16.52 -1.18
C PHE A 32 -5.03 -17.13 -2.02
N ALA A 33 -4.83 -17.26 -3.33
CA ALA A 33 -5.80 -17.94 -4.21
C ALA A 33 -5.96 -19.43 -3.89
N GLU A 34 -5.00 -20.04 -3.21
CA GLU A 34 -5.12 -21.40 -2.66
C GLU A 34 -6.13 -21.49 -1.50
N LEU A 35 -6.43 -20.36 -0.84
CA LEU A 35 -7.30 -20.30 0.34
C LEU A 35 -8.73 -19.87 -0.02
N TYR A 36 -8.88 -18.95 -0.98
CA TYR A 36 -10.18 -18.43 -1.43
C TYR A 36 -10.09 -17.78 -2.81
N ASP A 37 -11.24 -17.54 -3.45
CA ASP A 37 -11.28 -16.79 -4.72
C ASP A 37 -10.94 -15.31 -4.49
N ILE A 38 -9.70 -14.94 -4.79
CA ILE A 38 -9.20 -13.57 -4.63
C ILE A 38 -9.85 -12.56 -5.59
N ASN A 39 -10.63 -13.01 -6.59
CA ASN A 39 -11.39 -12.12 -7.47
C ASN A 39 -12.53 -11.37 -6.74
N CYS A 40 -12.84 -11.72 -5.48
CA CYS A 40 -13.75 -10.92 -4.64
C CYS A 40 -13.18 -9.55 -4.28
N LEU A 41 -11.87 -9.38 -4.28
CA LEU A 41 -11.17 -8.13 -3.96
C LEU A 41 -11.36 -7.09 -5.08
N GLY A 42 -11.29 -5.81 -4.74
CA GLY A 42 -11.25 -4.74 -5.76
C GLY A 42 -10.02 -4.88 -6.65
N THR A 43 -8.87 -4.94 -6.03
CA THR A 43 -7.55 -5.31 -6.57
C THR A 43 -6.65 -5.69 -5.40
N PHE A 44 -5.35 -5.86 -5.62
CA PHE A 44 -4.33 -5.92 -4.56
C PHE A 44 -3.00 -5.33 -5.04
N SER A 45 -2.20 -4.85 -4.09
CA SER A 45 -0.85 -4.36 -4.34
C SER A 45 0.13 -5.52 -4.10
N PHE A 46 0.76 -6.03 -5.16
CA PHE A 46 1.67 -7.16 -5.01
C PHE A 46 3.01 -6.77 -4.36
N LYS A 47 3.81 -7.76 -4.04
CA LYS A 47 5.10 -7.61 -3.36
C LYS A 47 5.98 -6.55 -4.00
N GLY A 48 6.47 -5.60 -3.17
CA GLY A 48 7.38 -4.54 -3.60
C GLY A 48 8.54 -5.07 -4.42
N THR A 49 8.60 -4.62 -5.66
CA THR A 49 9.53 -5.08 -6.70
C THR A 49 10.63 -4.06 -6.88
N THR A 50 11.87 -4.52 -6.94
CA THR A 50 13.06 -3.72 -7.24
C THR A 50 13.64 -4.14 -8.58
N LYS A 51 14.50 -3.30 -9.18
CA LYS A 51 15.24 -3.61 -10.40
C LYS A 51 15.93 -4.96 -10.29
N ASP A 52 16.80 -5.12 -9.29
CA ASP A 52 17.56 -6.34 -9.03
C ASP A 52 16.90 -7.17 -7.92
N PRO A 53 17.11 -8.51 -7.89
CA PRO A 53 16.61 -9.38 -6.82
C PRO A 53 17.24 -9.04 -5.47
N ARG A 54 16.48 -9.23 -4.39
CA ARG A 54 16.91 -8.97 -3.02
C ARG A 54 16.55 -10.11 -2.08
N PHE A 55 17.50 -10.53 -1.25
CA PHE A 55 17.26 -11.51 -0.19
C PHE A 55 16.59 -10.92 1.06
N GLY A 56 16.60 -9.57 1.18
CA GLY A 56 16.14 -8.88 2.37
C GLY A 56 17.18 -8.82 3.48
N ASN A 57 16.73 -8.35 4.64
CA ASN A 57 17.58 -8.17 5.83
C ASN A 57 17.79 -9.49 6.59
N PRO A 58 18.83 -9.58 7.45
CA PRO A 58 19.05 -10.71 8.34
C PRO A 58 17.85 -10.95 9.29
N THR A 59 17.63 -12.22 9.65
CA THR A 59 16.65 -12.61 10.66
C THR A 59 17.22 -12.51 12.09
N PRO A 60 16.36 -12.35 13.13
CA PRO A 60 14.91 -12.13 13.06
C PRO A 60 14.58 -10.74 12.52
N ARG A 61 13.60 -10.67 11.59
CA ARG A 61 13.24 -9.43 10.90
C ARG A 61 11.75 -9.06 10.99
N ILE A 62 11.00 -9.87 11.74
CA ILE A 62 9.60 -9.67 12.10
C ILE A 62 9.45 -9.99 13.57
N ALA A 63 8.66 -9.22 14.30
CA ALA A 63 8.29 -9.50 15.68
C ALA A 63 6.90 -8.96 16.00
N GLU A 64 6.12 -9.75 16.71
CA GLU A 64 4.85 -9.30 17.27
C GLU A 64 5.08 -8.28 18.38
N CYS A 65 4.15 -7.36 18.53
CA CYS A 65 4.08 -6.43 19.64
C CYS A 65 2.63 -6.15 20.01
N TYR A 66 2.42 -5.41 21.09
CA TYR A 66 1.06 -5.10 21.54
C TYR A 66 0.28 -4.34 20.46
N ALA A 67 -0.88 -4.88 20.09
CA ALA A 67 -1.78 -4.35 19.06
C ALA A 67 -1.11 -4.13 17.66
N GLY A 68 -0.10 -4.94 17.34
CA GLY A 68 0.56 -4.83 16.03
C GLY A 68 1.82 -5.67 15.89
N MET A 69 2.63 -5.30 14.91
CA MET A 69 3.89 -5.98 14.61
C MET A 69 4.95 -4.99 14.16
N ILE A 70 6.22 -5.37 14.35
CA ILE A 70 7.37 -4.65 13.82
C ILE A 70 8.03 -5.52 12.75
N ASN A 71 8.35 -4.93 11.60
CA ASN A 71 9.07 -5.62 10.54
C ASN A 71 10.23 -4.78 9.98
N ALA A 72 11.25 -5.48 9.55
CA ALA A 72 12.36 -4.96 8.75
C ALA A 72 12.74 -6.02 7.70
N VAL A 73 11.79 -6.42 6.86
CA VAL A 73 11.99 -7.49 5.84
C VAL A 73 13.06 -7.12 4.82
N GLY A 74 13.20 -5.84 4.47
CA GLY A 74 14.27 -5.35 3.59
C GLY A 74 14.03 -5.62 2.11
N LEU A 75 12.75 -5.52 1.66
CA LEU A 75 12.36 -5.65 0.25
C LEU A 75 12.76 -6.99 -0.40
N GLN A 76 12.66 -8.09 0.33
CA GLN A 76 12.89 -9.40 -0.29
C GLN A 76 11.95 -9.59 -1.48
N ASN A 77 12.51 -9.74 -2.69
CA ASN A 77 11.76 -9.92 -3.92
C ASN A 77 12.68 -10.50 -5.03
N PRO A 78 12.13 -11.12 -6.08
CA PRO A 78 12.93 -11.78 -7.14
C PRO A 78 13.53 -10.82 -8.18
N GLY A 79 13.22 -9.51 -8.13
CA GLY A 79 13.58 -8.54 -9.17
C GLY A 79 12.54 -8.47 -10.28
N VAL A 80 12.47 -7.31 -10.97
CA VAL A 80 11.40 -7.02 -11.95
C VAL A 80 11.35 -8.01 -13.09
N GLU A 81 12.49 -8.48 -13.62
CA GLU A 81 12.51 -9.41 -14.73
C GLU A 81 11.85 -10.76 -14.37
N LYS A 82 12.11 -11.27 -13.16
CA LYS A 82 11.42 -12.48 -12.69
C LYS A 82 9.98 -12.25 -12.31
N VAL A 83 9.63 -11.07 -11.80
CA VAL A 83 8.23 -10.73 -11.59
C VAL A 83 7.45 -10.83 -12.89
N ILE A 84 7.97 -10.30 -13.98
CA ILE A 84 7.35 -10.34 -15.30
C ILE A 84 7.34 -11.76 -15.89
N SER A 85 8.46 -12.47 -15.83
CA SER A 85 8.59 -13.77 -16.50
C SER A 85 8.01 -14.94 -15.71
N GLU A 86 7.90 -14.85 -14.39
CA GLU A 86 7.48 -15.96 -13.54
C GLU A 86 6.22 -15.65 -12.70
N GLU A 87 6.18 -14.49 -12.01
CA GLU A 87 5.15 -14.22 -11.01
C GLU A 87 3.83 -13.74 -11.64
N LEU A 88 3.87 -12.80 -12.59
CA LEU A 88 2.67 -12.34 -13.30
C LEU A 88 2.00 -13.48 -14.11
N PRO A 89 2.72 -14.39 -14.80
CA PRO A 89 2.09 -15.55 -15.42
C PRO A 89 1.41 -16.52 -14.45
N LYS A 90 1.90 -16.68 -13.21
CA LYS A 90 1.23 -17.46 -12.17
C LYS A 90 -0.05 -16.74 -11.71
N LEU A 91 0.05 -15.44 -11.47
CA LEU A 91 -1.08 -14.61 -11.06
C LEU A 91 -2.21 -14.62 -12.09
N ALA A 92 -1.90 -14.50 -13.36
CA ALA A 92 -2.88 -14.49 -14.45
C ALA A 92 -3.78 -15.75 -14.50
N LYS A 93 -3.35 -16.86 -13.87
CA LYS A 93 -4.15 -18.09 -13.78
C LYS A 93 -5.28 -18.01 -12.74
N CYS A 94 -5.17 -17.15 -11.74
CA CYS A 94 -6.10 -17.07 -10.61
C CYS A 94 -6.73 -15.69 -10.40
N PHE A 95 -6.18 -14.60 -10.97
CA PHE A 95 -6.71 -13.25 -10.83
C PHE A 95 -6.94 -12.60 -12.20
N ARG A 96 -8.17 -12.10 -12.43
CA ARG A 96 -8.62 -11.64 -13.75
C ARG A 96 -8.71 -10.12 -13.87
N LYS A 97 -8.51 -9.40 -12.77
CA LYS A 97 -8.63 -7.94 -12.71
C LYS A 97 -7.25 -7.28 -12.86
N PRO A 98 -7.19 -5.98 -13.19
CA PRO A 98 -5.96 -5.23 -13.13
C PRO A 98 -5.37 -5.28 -11.70
N VAL A 99 -4.05 -5.41 -11.58
CA VAL A 99 -3.33 -5.47 -10.32
C VAL A 99 -2.48 -4.23 -10.12
N MET A 100 -2.24 -3.85 -8.88
CA MET A 100 -1.36 -2.75 -8.50
C MET A 100 0.07 -3.27 -8.31
N ALA A 101 1.00 -2.74 -9.07
CA ALA A 101 2.41 -3.09 -8.98
C ALA A 101 3.12 -2.18 -7.97
N ASN A 102 3.53 -2.71 -6.82
CA ASN A 102 4.34 -1.95 -5.89
C ASN A 102 5.81 -1.93 -6.35
N VAL A 103 6.35 -0.73 -6.51
CA VAL A 103 7.72 -0.51 -7.01
C VAL A 103 8.55 0.19 -5.96
N SER A 104 9.76 -0.31 -5.72
CA SER A 104 10.75 0.29 -4.83
C SER A 104 12.12 0.38 -5.52
N GLY A 105 12.92 1.36 -5.16
CA GLY A 105 14.26 1.58 -5.72
C GLY A 105 15.21 2.21 -4.71
N PHE A 106 16.49 2.26 -5.07
CA PHE A 106 17.57 2.85 -4.27
C PHE A 106 18.19 4.08 -4.96
N ALA A 107 17.93 4.21 -6.26
CA ALA A 107 18.22 5.36 -7.09
C ALA A 107 16.98 5.71 -7.93
N ILE A 108 16.88 6.94 -8.40
CA ILE A 108 15.74 7.41 -9.23
C ILE A 108 15.62 6.54 -10.50
N GLU A 109 16.75 6.18 -11.09
CA GLU A 109 16.85 5.36 -12.28
C GLU A 109 16.29 3.93 -12.07
N ASP A 110 16.40 3.38 -10.85
CA ASP A 110 15.86 2.06 -10.54
C ASP A 110 14.32 2.07 -10.56
N TYR A 111 13.71 3.14 -10.03
CA TYR A 111 12.26 3.34 -10.10
C TYR A 111 11.78 3.47 -11.56
N ALA A 112 12.45 4.32 -12.34
CA ALA A 112 12.11 4.54 -13.75
C ALA A 112 12.24 3.23 -14.55
N TYR A 113 13.35 2.52 -14.43
CA TYR A 113 13.58 1.24 -15.11
C TYR A 113 12.50 0.20 -14.77
N THR A 114 12.22 0.04 -13.48
CA THR A 114 11.23 -0.95 -13.03
C THR A 114 9.82 -0.59 -13.52
N CYS A 115 9.45 0.68 -13.44
CA CYS A 115 8.15 1.14 -13.93
C CYS A 115 8.01 1.02 -15.46
N GLU A 116 9.06 1.33 -16.23
CA GLU A 116 9.07 1.17 -17.70
C GLU A 116 8.80 -0.27 -18.13
N LEU A 117 9.39 -1.24 -17.42
CA LEU A 117 9.14 -2.65 -17.71
C LEU A 117 7.72 -3.08 -17.36
N LEU A 118 7.23 -2.69 -16.18
CA LEU A 118 5.87 -3.00 -15.71
C LEU A 118 4.77 -2.26 -16.49
N ASP A 119 5.09 -1.14 -17.13
CA ASP A 119 4.15 -0.42 -18.01
C ASP A 119 3.69 -1.30 -19.18
N LYS A 120 4.55 -2.20 -19.65
CA LYS A 120 4.29 -3.09 -20.79
C LYS A 120 3.39 -4.28 -20.41
N GLU A 121 3.19 -4.54 -19.11
CA GLU A 121 2.44 -5.70 -18.63
C GLU A 121 0.93 -5.42 -18.60
N PRO A 122 0.11 -6.15 -19.40
CA PRO A 122 -1.31 -5.83 -19.55
C PRO A 122 -2.12 -6.02 -18.28
N GLN A 123 -1.71 -6.92 -17.37
CA GLN A 123 -2.40 -7.14 -16.09
C GLN A 123 -2.12 -6.05 -15.05
N VAL A 124 -1.05 -5.28 -15.21
CA VAL A 124 -0.74 -4.16 -14.31
C VAL A 124 -1.64 -2.98 -14.64
N GLY A 125 -2.50 -2.58 -13.72
CA GLY A 125 -3.39 -1.41 -13.85
C GLY A 125 -2.79 -0.13 -13.29
N TRP A 126 -2.06 -0.23 -12.18
CA TRP A 126 -1.45 0.91 -11.48
C TRP A 126 -0.02 0.60 -11.08
N LEU A 127 0.80 1.64 -10.97
CA LEU A 127 2.13 1.60 -10.40
C LEU A 127 2.10 2.31 -9.03
N GLU A 128 2.24 1.55 -7.94
CA GLU A 128 2.37 2.11 -6.60
C GLU A 128 3.86 2.28 -6.27
N VAL A 129 4.34 3.50 -6.35
CA VAL A 129 5.76 3.85 -6.18
C VAL A 129 6.05 4.12 -4.71
N ASN A 130 6.74 3.20 -4.07
CA ASN A 130 7.06 3.25 -2.65
C ASN A 130 8.33 4.07 -2.40
N VAL A 131 8.17 5.35 -2.08
CA VAL A 131 9.28 6.25 -1.74
C VAL A 131 9.68 6.21 -0.26
N SER A 132 8.98 5.41 0.55
CA SER A 132 9.06 5.44 2.02
C SER A 132 9.91 4.33 2.64
N CYS A 133 10.79 3.68 1.89
CA CYS A 133 11.57 2.56 2.43
C CYS A 133 12.59 3.01 3.50
N PRO A 134 12.35 2.73 4.82
CA PRO A 134 13.24 3.16 5.89
C PRO A 134 14.48 2.26 6.07
N ASN A 135 14.61 1.16 5.32
CA ASN A 135 15.56 0.08 5.58
C ASN A 135 16.72 0.02 4.60
N VAL A 136 17.08 1.16 4.00
CA VAL A 136 18.17 1.23 3.03
C VAL A 136 19.47 1.61 3.73
N HIS A 137 20.36 0.62 3.92
CA HIS A 137 21.74 0.86 4.28
C HIS A 137 22.53 1.34 3.05
N GLY A 138 22.88 2.61 3.00
CA GLY A 138 23.67 3.15 1.89
C GLY A 138 23.63 4.66 1.74
N GLY A 139 23.50 5.40 2.86
CA GLY A 139 23.65 6.86 2.88
C GLY A 139 22.62 7.67 2.12
N GLY A 140 21.60 7.02 1.53
CA GLY A 140 20.50 7.67 0.88
C GLY A 140 19.44 8.09 1.90
N MET A 141 19.15 9.39 2.00
CA MET A 141 17.92 9.85 2.62
C MET A 141 16.76 9.14 1.91
N SER A 142 15.80 8.59 2.68
CA SER A 142 14.55 8.07 2.11
C SER A 142 13.94 9.13 1.20
N PHE A 143 13.70 8.81 -0.07
CA PHE A 143 13.09 9.74 -1.02
C PHE A 143 11.77 10.32 -0.51
N GLY A 144 11.08 9.60 0.37
CA GLY A 144 9.81 10.01 0.96
C GLY A 144 9.91 10.95 2.16
N THR A 145 11.09 11.46 2.53
CA THR A 145 11.25 12.38 3.67
C THR A 145 11.35 13.85 3.27
N GLN A 146 11.56 14.13 1.98
CA GLN A 146 11.69 15.48 1.44
C GLN A 146 10.80 15.66 0.21
N PRO A 147 10.05 16.78 0.10
CA PRO A 147 9.15 17.04 -1.02
C PRO A 147 9.83 16.96 -2.38
N GLU A 148 11.02 17.58 -2.50
CA GLU A 148 11.78 17.65 -3.75
C GLU A 148 12.27 16.28 -4.21
N ALA A 149 12.67 15.41 -3.28
CA ALA A 149 13.14 14.07 -3.58
C ALA A 149 11.99 13.16 -4.03
N ALA A 150 10.84 13.23 -3.38
CA ALA A 150 9.64 12.51 -3.79
C ALA A 150 9.12 12.98 -5.17
N ALA A 151 9.12 14.29 -5.40
CA ALA A 151 8.77 14.88 -6.69
C ALA A 151 9.74 14.47 -7.80
N ALA A 152 11.03 14.36 -7.53
CA ALA A 152 12.03 13.90 -8.52
C ALA A 152 11.76 12.46 -8.96
N VAL A 153 11.49 11.54 -8.02
CA VAL A 153 11.09 10.15 -8.33
C VAL A 153 9.79 10.16 -9.14
N THR A 154 8.79 10.94 -8.73
CA THR A 154 7.49 11.04 -9.42
C THR A 154 7.68 11.46 -10.88
N ARG A 155 8.43 12.53 -11.15
CA ARG A 155 8.71 12.99 -12.53
C ARG A 155 9.42 11.95 -13.36
N ALA A 156 10.43 11.28 -12.80
CA ALA A 156 11.18 10.25 -13.50
C ALA A 156 10.30 9.06 -13.91
N VAL A 157 9.44 8.61 -12.99
CA VAL A 157 8.48 7.53 -13.27
C VAL A 157 7.43 7.97 -14.30
N LYS A 158 6.84 9.15 -14.16
CA LYS A 158 5.84 9.67 -15.10
C LYS A 158 6.39 9.86 -16.51
N ALA A 159 7.69 10.07 -16.66
CA ALA A 159 8.33 10.19 -17.98
C ALA A 159 8.40 8.88 -18.76
N VAL A 160 8.28 7.73 -18.11
CA VAL A 160 8.50 6.39 -18.71
C VAL A 160 7.25 5.49 -18.71
N THR A 161 6.13 5.93 -18.13
CA THR A 161 4.90 5.14 -18.06
C THR A 161 3.67 5.93 -18.50
N LYS A 162 2.70 5.20 -19.05
CA LYS A 162 1.35 5.70 -19.33
C LYS A 162 0.32 5.24 -18.31
N LYS A 163 0.68 4.26 -17.47
CA LYS A 163 -0.19 3.77 -16.41
C LYS A 163 -0.32 4.79 -15.28
N PRO A 164 -1.44 4.79 -14.55
CA PRO A 164 -1.59 5.59 -13.35
C PRO A 164 -0.47 5.34 -12.33
N VAL A 165 0.13 6.42 -11.83
CA VAL A 165 1.20 6.40 -10.83
C VAL A 165 0.68 6.90 -9.50
N ILE A 166 0.71 6.05 -8.49
CA ILE A 166 0.31 6.32 -7.11
C ILE A 166 1.58 6.37 -6.26
N ILE A 167 1.82 7.47 -5.56
CA ILE A 167 3.03 7.61 -4.71
C ILE A 167 2.69 7.22 -3.28
N LYS A 168 3.39 6.20 -2.76
CA LYS A 168 3.21 5.68 -1.39
C LYS A 168 4.08 6.41 -0.40
N LEU A 169 3.45 7.17 0.52
CA LEU A 169 4.10 8.07 1.43
C LEU A 169 4.43 7.45 2.78
N SER A 170 5.53 7.93 3.37
CA SER A 170 5.98 7.60 4.73
C SER A 170 5.27 8.47 5.78
N PRO A 171 4.82 7.88 6.91
CA PRO A 171 4.32 8.66 8.05
C PRO A 171 5.46 9.27 8.91
N ASN A 172 6.72 8.90 8.64
CA ASN A 172 7.86 9.27 9.49
C ASN A 172 8.43 10.64 9.10
N VAL A 173 7.54 11.62 8.99
CA VAL A 173 7.81 12.99 8.59
C VAL A 173 6.99 13.97 9.44
N THR A 174 7.43 15.21 9.53
CA THR A 174 6.72 16.24 10.27
C THR A 174 5.52 16.77 9.48
N ASP A 175 5.68 16.94 8.17
CA ASP A 175 4.65 17.46 7.26
C ASP A 175 4.50 16.54 6.03
N ILE A 176 3.52 15.65 6.11
CA ILE A 176 3.20 14.74 5.00
C ILE A 176 2.45 15.44 3.86
N VAL A 177 1.76 16.54 4.18
CA VAL A 177 0.97 17.31 3.21
C VAL A 177 1.87 17.98 2.17
N SER A 178 2.99 18.55 2.61
CA SER A 178 3.96 19.18 1.69
C SER A 178 4.53 18.17 0.69
N ILE A 179 4.78 16.93 1.12
CA ILE A 179 5.27 15.86 0.25
C ILE A 179 4.18 15.43 -0.74
N ALA A 180 2.94 15.25 -0.27
CA ALA A 180 1.82 14.89 -1.14
C ALA A 180 1.58 15.92 -2.25
N LYS A 181 1.58 17.22 -1.91
CA LYS A 181 1.45 18.32 -2.89
C LYS A 181 2.59 18.32 -3.91
N ALA A 182 3.83 18.13 -3.46
CA ALA A 182 4.97 18.08 -4.37
C ALA A 182 4.88 16.88 -5.35
N CYS A 183 4.34 15.73 -4.91
CA CYS A 183 4.09 14.59 -5.78
C CYS A 183 2.95 14.90 -6.79
N GLU A 184 1.85 15.53 -6.35
CA GLU A 184 0.76 15.95 -7.23
C GLU A 184 1.26 16.95 -8.30
N GLU A 185 2.01 17.97 -7.90
CA GLU A 185 2.62 18.95 -8.80
C GLU A 185 3.62 18.30 -9.78
N ALA A 186 4.26 17.22 -9.38
CA ALA A 186 5.16 16.43 -10.22
C ALA A 186 4.42 15.47 -11.17
N GLY A 187 3.08 15.41 -11.11
CA GLY A 187 2.23 14.65 -12.04
C GLY A 187 1.81 13.28 -11.54
N ALA A 188 1.86 13.01 -10.23
CA ALA A 188 1.25 11.80 -9.66
C ALA A 188 -0.25 11.74 -9.99
N ASP A 189 -0.78 10.55 -10.27
CA ASP A 189 -2.21 10.32 -10.52
C ASP A 189 -2.97 9.99 -9.22
N GLY A 190 -2.27 9.62 -8.16
CA GLY A 190 -2.82 9.36 -6.84
C GLY A 190 -1.74 9.34 -5.75
N ILE A 191 -2.20 9.34 -4.50
CA ILE A 191 -1.34 9.23 -3.31
C ILE A 191 -1.82 8.04 -2.50
N SER A 192 -0.92 7.17 -2.03
CA SER A 192 -1.24 6.17 -1.00
C SER A 192 -0.49 6.46 0.31
N LEU A 193 -1.17 6.33 1.42
CA LEU A 193 -0.62 6.55 2.76
C LEU A 193 -1.47 5.83 3.83
N ILE A 194 -0.85 5.38 4.90
CA ILE A 194 0.52 5.57 5.34
C ILE A 194 1.30 4.25 5.24
N ASN A 195 2.60 4.32 4.91
CA ASN A 195 3.49 3.21 5.16
C ASN A 195 3.66 3.04 6.69
N THR A 196 4.55 2.16 7.14
CA THR A 196 4.70 1.81 8.56
C THR A 196 5.40 2.91 9.36
N LEU A 197 4.98 3.10 10.61
CA LEU A 197 5.65 3.98 11.58
C LEU A 197 6.97 3.33 12.03
N LEU A 198 8.01 4.12 12.24
CA LEU A 198 9.27 3.62 12.78
C LEU A 198 9.09 3.26 14.26
N GLY A 199 9.43 2.02 14.62
CA GLY A 199 9.31 1.51 15.98
C GLY A 199 10.45 0.60 16.38
N MET A 200 10.54 0.26 17.67
CA MET A 200 11.53 -0.63 18.25
C MET A 200 10.97 -1.38 19.46
N ARG A 201 11.39 -2.63 19.65
CA ARG A 201 11.15 -3.38 20.88
C ARG A 201 12.46 -3.98 21.39
N ILE A 202 12.57 -4.11 22.70
CA ILE A 202 13.70 -4.72 23.38
C ILE A 202 13.20 -5.96 24.15
N ASN A 203 13.89 -7.09 23.97
CA ASN A 203 13.68 -8.28 24.73
C ASN A 203 14.31 -8.11 26.13
N LEU A 204 13.50 -8.15 27.18
CA LEU A 204 13.94 -7.87 28.56
C LEU A 204 14.90 -8.94 29.09
N ASN A 205 14.78 -10.20 28.64
CA ASN A 205 15.64 -11.28 29.08
C ASN A 205 17.05 -11.16 28.48
N THR A 206 17.14 -10.88 27.18
CA THR A 206 18.40 -10.76 26.46
C THR A 206 18.99 -9.36 26.47
N ARG A 207 18.17 -8.34 26.81
CA ARG A 207 18.50 -6.89 26.75
C ARG A 207 18.95 -6.43 25.37
N LYS A 208 18.46 -7.09 24.31
CA LYS A 208 18.76 -6.81 22.90
C LYS A 208 17.50 -6.44 22.13
N PRO A 209 17.62 -5.73 21.00
CA PRO A 209 16.52 -5.53 20.07
C PRO A 209 15.90 -6.85 19.64
N VAL A 210 14.56 -6.89 19.45
CA VAL A 210 13.82 -8.10 19.06
C VAL A 210 14.05 -8.49 17.60
N ILE A 211 14.46 -7.55 16.75
CA ILE A 211 14.80 -7.78 15.35
C ILE A 211 16.26 -7.38 15.06
N ALA A 212 16.88 -8.04 14.09
CA ALA A 212 18.30 -7.84 13.76
C ALA A 212 18.63 -6.39 13.35
N ASN A 213 17.73 -5.73 12.64
CA ASN A 213 17.87 -4.32 12.22
C ASN A 213 17.68 -3.31 13.36
N LYS A 214 17.42 -3.75 14.59
CA LYS A 214 17.14 -2.94 15.78
C LYS A 214 15.80 -2.20 15.69
N MET A 215 15.60 -1.37 14.68
CA MET A 215 14.36 -0.63 14.38
C MET A 215 13.70 -1.19 13.13
N GLY A 216 12.38 -1.09 13.06
CA GLY A 216 11.57 -1.54 11.92
C GLY A 216 10.25 -0.79 11.82
N GLY A 217 9.51 -1.06 10.76
CA GLY A 217 8.19 -0.49 10.55
C GLY A 217 7.15 -1.13 11.46
N PHE A 218 6.44 -0.30 12.23
CA PHE A 218 5.33 -0.70 13.09
C PHE A 218 4.01 -0.59 12.34
N SER A 219 3.22 -1.65 12.35
CA SER A 219 1.91 -1.77 11.71
C SER A 219 0.93 -2.52 12.60
N GLY A 220 -0.37 -2.46 12.28
CA GLY A 220 -1.45 -3.09 13.04
C GLY A 220 -2.44 -2.08 13.61
N PRO A 221 -3.46 -2.53 14.37
CA PRO A 221 -4.56 -1.67 14.82
C PRO A 221 -4.13 -0.42 15.61
N ALA A 222 -3.02 -0.48 16.33
CA ALA A 222 -2.53 0.64 17.12
C ALA A 222 -2.17 1.90 16.31
N ILE A 223 -1.89 1.78 15.00
CA ILE A 223 -1.56 2.93 14.17
C ILE A 223 -2.78 3.53 13.46
N PHE A 224 -3.95 2.93 13.53
CA PHE A 224 -5.14 3.34 12.78
C PHE A 224 -5.52 4.81 13.00
N PRO A 225 -5.58 5.37 14.22
CA PRO A 225 -5.90 6.78 14.42
C PRO A 225 -4.88 7.74 13.79
N VAL A 226 -3.62 7.32 13.68
CA VAL A 226 -2.58 8.10 12.99
C VAL A 226 -2.83 8.08 11.48
N ALA A 227 -3.21 6.92 10.94
CA ALA A 227 -3.55 6.78 9.52
C ALA A 227 -4.76 7.64 9.16
N VAL A 228 -5.86 7.58 9.92
CA VAL A 228 -7.07 8.39 9.70
C VAL A 228 -6.71 9.88 9.66
N ARG A 229 -5.95 10.39 10.65
CA ARG A 229 -5.51 11.79 10.67
C ARG A 229 -4.71 12.17 9.44
N MET A 230 -3.73 11.35 9.04
CA MET A 230 -2.87 11.67 7.90
C MET A 230 -3.62 11.60 6.57
N VAL A 231 -4.51 10.61 6.39
CA VAL A 231 -5.39 10.51 5.22
C VAL A 231 -6.28 11.73 5.12
N TYR A 232 -6.92 12.14 6.22
CA TYR A 232 -7.74 13.34 6.27
C TYR A 232 -6.95 14.59 5.83
N GLN A 233 -5.77 14.81 6.40
CA GLN A 233 -4.93 15.97 6.08
C GLN A 233 -4.51 16.00 4.60
N VAL A 234 -4.12 14.86 4.04
CA VAL A 234 -3.68 14.78 2.64
C VAL A 234 -4.86 14.90 1.69
N ALA A 235 -5.96 14.18 1.91
CA ALA A 235 -7.13 14.21 1.05
C ALA A 235 -7.76 15.61 0.93
N HIS A 236 -7.69 16.42 1.99
CA HIS A 236 -8.16 17.82 1.95
C HIS A 236 -7.13 18.81 1.36
N ALA A 237 -5.94 18.34 1.01
CA ALA A 237 -4.85 19.19 0.52
C ALA A 237 -4.50 18.96 -0.94
N VAL A 238 -4.83 17.79 -1.52
CA VAL A 238 -4.60 17.41 -2.92
C VAL A 238 -5.93 17.21 -3.64
N LYS A 239 -5.90 17.22 -4.99
CA LYS A 239 -7.09 17.02 -5.85
C LYS A 239 -7.14 15.61 -6.44
N ILE A 240 -6.02 14.89 -6.41
CA ILE A 240 -5.90 13.53 -6.93
C ILE A 240 -6.42 12.52 -5.90
N PRO A 241 -6.88 11.32 -6.35
CA PRO A 241 -7.38 10.28 -5.46
C PRO A 241 -6.37 9.87 -4.38
N VAL A 242 -6.90 9.54 -3.20
CA VAL A 242 -6.11 9.07 -2.06
C VAL A 242 -6.48 7.62 -1.74
N VAL A 243 -5.47 6.77 -1.54
CA VAL A 243 -5.61 5.41 -1.03
C VAL A 243 -5.17 5.40 0.43
N GLY A 244 -6.10 5.12 1.34
CA GLY A 244 -5.82 5.10 2.78
C GLY A 244 -5.36 3.73 3.25
N MET A 245 -4.37 3.68 4.16
CA MET A 245 -3.93 2.44 4.81
C MET A 245 -3.32 2.69 6.18
N GLY A 246 -3.30 1.64 7.00
CA GLY A 246 -2.66 1.64 8.32
C GLY A 246 -3.62 1.23 9.42
N GLY A 247 -3.50 -0.01 9.88
CA GLY A 247 -4.28 -0.56 10.98
C GLY A 247 -5.68 -1.05 10.64
N VAL A 248 -6.10 -0.99 9.39
CA VAL A 248 -7.41 -1.47 8.90
C VAL A 248 -7.60 -2.95 9.21
N SER A 249 -8.72 -3.29 9.85
CA SER A 249 -9.06 -4.66 10.28
C SER A 249 -10.55 -5.00 10.17
N SER A 250 -11.38 -4.03 9.81
CA SER A 250 -12.85 -4.19 9.69
C SER A 250 -13.43 -3.38 8.53
N ALA A 251 -14.68 -3.66 8.16
CA ALA A 251 -15.41 -2.86 7.18
C ALA A 251 -15.73 -1.46 7.70
N GLU A 252 -15.90 -1.30 9.01
CA GLU A 252 -16.05 0.00 9.67
C GLU A 252 -14.78 0.86 9.47
N ASP A 253 -13.58 0.29 9.59
CA ASP A 253 -12.32 1.01 9.35
C ASP A 253 -12.21 1.49 7.90
N VAL A 254 -12.70 0.69 6.93
CA VAL A 254 -12.76 1.10 5.52
C VAL A 254 -13.64 2.33 5.35
N ILE A 255 -14.84 2.31 5.93
CA ILE A 255 -15.78 3.45 5.86
C ILE A 255 -15.17 4.69 6.54
N GLU A 256 -14.51 4.54 7.69
CA GLU A 256 -13.88 5.65 8.39
C GLU A 256 -12.77 6.32 7.57
N LEU A 257 -11.91 5.53 6.91
CA LEU A 257 -10.90 6.08 5.99
C LEU A 257 -11.52 6.75 4.76
N MET A 258 -12.64 6.20 4.23
CA MET A 258 -13.34 6.84 3.11
C MET A 258 -13.99 8.16 3.54
N LEU A 259 -14.59 8.24 4.72
CA LEU A 259 -15.07 9.49 5.30
C LEU A 259 -13.93 10.52 5.47
N ALA A 260 -12.73 10.07 5.86
CA ALA A 260 -11.54 10.92 5.93
C ALA A 260 -11.02 11.38 4.55
N GLY A 261 -11.53 10.82 3.44
CA GLY A 261 -11.23 11.23 2.06
C GLY A 261 -10.52 10.20 1.21
N ALA A 262 -10.34 8.97 1.69
CA ALA A 262 -9.79 7.89 0.87
C ALA A 262 -10.79 7.43 -0.20
N THR A 263 -10.33 7.25 -1.44
CA THR A 263 -11.10 6.66 -2.55
C THR A 263 -11.08 5.13 -2.50
N ALA A 264 -9.98 4.55 -2.02
CA ALA A 264 -9.80 3.13 -1.81
C ALA A 264 -8.96 2.89 -0.54
N VAL A 265 -8.95 1.66 -0.03
CA VAL A 265 -8.35 1.34 1.27
C VAL A 265 -7.50 0.08 1.19
N GLU A 266 -6.23 0.19 1.61
CA GLU A 266 -5.35 -0.97 1.70
C GLU A 266 -5.42 -1.62 3.09
N VAL A 267 -5.49 -2.96 3.07
CA VAL A 267 -5.47 -3.83 4.26
C VAL A 267 -4.10 -4.50 4.36
N GLY A 268 -3.35 -4.20 5.41
CA GLY A 268 -1.99 -4.68 5.61
C GLY A 268 -1.88 -5.80 6.64
N ALA A 269 -1.41 -5.49 7.85
CA ALA A 269 -1.09 -6.46 8.90
C ALA A 269 -2.23 -7.42 9.25
N ALA A 270 -3.49 -7.04 9.05
CA ALA A 270 -4.64 -7.92 9.29
C ALA A 270 -4.57 -9.21 8.46
N ASN A 271 -4.05 -9.16 7.21
CA ASN A 271 -3.87 -10.36 6.37
C ASN A 271 -2.87 -11.38 6.96
N LEU A 272 -1.93 -10.92 7.80
CA LEU A 272 -0.94 -11.79 8.45
C LEU A 272 -1.49 -12.42 9.74
N VAL A 273 -2.51 -11.79 10.35
CA VAL A 273 -3.23 -12.32 11.53
C VAL A 273 -4.33 -13.29 11.09
N ASN A 274 -5.09 -12.90 10.06
CA ASN A 274 -6.14 -13.71 9.46
C ASN A 274 -6.00 -13.63 7.92
N PRO A 275 -5.61 -14.72 7.23
CA PRO A 275 -5.44 -14.69 5.78
C PRO A 275 -6.74 -14.40 5.02
N PHE A 276 -7.89 -14.50 5.66
CA PHE A 276 -9.21 -14.17 5.12
C PHE A 276 -9.65 -12.71 5.39
N ALA A 277 -8.85 -11.91 6.11
CA ALA A 277 -9.26 -10.58 6.58
C ALA A 277 -9.81 -9.69 5.46
N SER A 278 -9.09 -9.56 4.35
CA SER A 278 -9.55 -8.72 3.23
C SER A 278 -10.86 -9.23 2.61
N ARG A 279 -11.02 -10.55 2.42
CA ARG A 279 -12.26 -11.18 1.96
C ARG A 279 -13.42 -10.90 2.93
N ASP A 280 -13.16 -11.07 4.22
CA ASP A 280 -14.20 -10.92 5.26
C ASP A 280 -14.64 -9.45 5.34
N ILE A 281 -13.72 -8.49 5.19
CA ILE A 281 -14.03 -7.06 5.09
C ILE A 281 -14.92 -6.78 3.87
N VAL A 282 -14.58 -7.30 2.68
CA VAL A 282 -15.41 -7.13 1.47
C VAL A 282 -16.81 -7.67 1.67
N ASN A 283 -16.93 -8.86 2.26
CA ASN A 283 -18.22 -9.51 2.50
C ASN A 283 -19.08 -8.75 3.53
N ASP A 284 -18.44 -8.07 4.48
CA ASP A 284 -19.12 -7.33 5.54
C ASP A 284 -19.51 -5.89 5.14
N LEU A 285 -18.85 -5.32 4.12
CA LEU A 285 -19.12 -3.95 3.65
C LEU A 285 -20.60 -3.67 3.43
N PRO A 286 -21.41 -4.50 2.73
CA PRO A 286 -22.83 -4.22 2.50
C PRO A 286 -23.62 -4.09 3.81
N ARG A 287 -23.38 -4.96 4.78
CA ARG A 287 -24.03 -4.93 6.09
C ARG A 287 -23.69 -3.66 6.86
N VAL A 288 -22.41 -3.25 6.83
CA VAL A 288 -21.96 -2.04 7.53
C VAL A 288 -22.51 -0.80 6.83
N MET A 289 -22.55 -0.76 5.50
CA MET A 289 -23.17 0.32 4.73
C MET A 289 -24.66 0.49 5.09
N GLU A 290 -25.42 -0.62 5.17
CA GLU A 290 -26.83 -0.58 5.59
C GLU A 290 -26.97 -0.04 7.02
N LYS A 291 -26.12 -0.48 7.96
CA LYS A 291 -26.09 0.00 9.35
C LYS A 291 -25.95 1.52 9.43
N TYR A 292 -25.09 2.10 8.58
CA TYR A 292 -24.81 3.54 8.55
C TYR A 292 -25.62 4.29 7.49
N ARG A 293 -26.60 3.64 6.81
CA ARG A 293 -27.47 4.21 5.79
C ARG A 293 -26.74 4.77 4.57
N ILE A 294 -25.65 4.12 4.20
CA ILE A 294 -24.83 4.46 3.03
C ILE A 294 -25.36 3.65 1.85
N GLN A 295 -25.78 4.33 0.77
CA GLN A 295 -26.24 3.67 -0.46
C GLN A 295 -25.11 3.43 -1.45
N ASN A 296 -24.21 4.41 -1.59
CA ASN A 296 -23.02 4.34 -2.45
C ASN A 296 -21.78 4.73 -1.64
N LEU A 297 -20.72 3.95 -1.74
CA LEU A 297 -19.47 4.29 -1.05
C LEU A 297 -18.85 5.59 -1.56
N THR A 298 -19.01 5.89 -2.84
CA THR A 298 -18.50 7.14 -3.42
C THR A 298 -19.11 8.40 -2.80
N ASP A 299 -20.35 8.29 -2.26
CA ASP A 299 -21.05 9.46 -1.72
C ASP A 299 -20.44 9.93 -0.38
N ILE A 300 -19.72 9.05 0.34
CA ILE A 300 -19.16 9.38 1.66
C ILE A 300 -17.70 9.87 1.63
N ILE A 301 -17.06 9.82 0.47
CA ILE A 301 -15.64 10.20 0.35
C ILE A 301 -15.43 11.65 0.77
N GLY A 302 -14.66 11.86 1.86
CA GLY A 302 -14.31 13.19 2.35
C GLY A 302 -15.47 13.95 3.02
N GLN A 303 -16.46 13.23 3.58
CA GLN A 303 -17.57 13.87 4.29
C GLN A 303 -17.28 14.17 5.78
N ALA A 304 -16.11 13.79 6.30
CA ALA A 304 -15.75 14.07 7.69
C ALA A 304 -15.32 15.54 7.91
#